data_c82e7b7a7f26e982bbf4fa1e0f28b6f9
#
_entry.id   c82e7b7a7f26e982bbf4fa1e0f28b6f9
#
_cell.length_a   1.000
_cell.length_b   1.000
_cell.length_c   1.000
_cell.angle_alpha   90.00
_cell.angle_beta   90.00
_cell.angle_gamma   90.00
#
_symmetry.space_group_name_H-M   'P 1'
#
loop_
_entity.id
_entity.type
_entity.pdbx_description
1 polymer ?
#
loop_
_entity_poly.entity_id
_entity_poly.type
_entity_poly.pdbx_seq_one_letter_code
_entity_poly.pdbx_strand_id
1 'polypeptide(L)'
;MVFCSLFPADASDYNNLRDALGRLKLNDAALHYEPENSQALGLGFRCGFLGLLHMEIIQERLEREHDLELIPTAPSVVYHITKSDGEKIDLYNPVDMPDVMEVEKIEEPVIKATIMVPDDYLGGIIQLCQERRGEQLDLTYAGDRAMLIYKLPLNEVVFDFYDRLKSISRGYASFDYELDGYSEDNLVKMDIKVNDEAVDALAMIVHRDHAETRGRQLCERLKDLIPRQMFKVAIQAAIGGRIIARETLSAMRKDVTSKCYGGDVSRKRKLLEKQKKGKKKMREYGNVSIPQSAFIDALKMGEN
;
A
#
# COMPACT_ATOMS: atom_id res chain seq x y z
N MET A 1 1.03 13.70 11.20
CA MET A 1 2.24 13.09 10.63
C MET A 1 1.84 11.90 9.79
N VAL A 2 2.59 11.62 8.76
CA VAL A 2 2.45 10.42 7.90
C VAL A 2 3.58 9.48 8.28
N PHE A 3 3.28 8.19 8.41
CA PHE A 3 4.26 7.18 8.79
C PHE A 3 4.50 6.23 7.62
N CYS A 4 5.75 5.85 7.43
CA CYS A 4 6.16 4.85 6.45
C CYS A 4 7.36 4.10 7.01
N SER A 5 7.40 2.79 6.83
CA SER A 5 8.55 2.01 7.24
C SER A 5 9.54 1.89 6.09
N LEU A 6 10.80 2.11 6.39
CA LEU A 6 11.90 2.00 5.44
C LEU A 6 12.76 0.79 5.78
N PHE A 7 12.84 -0.15 4.86
CA PHE A 7 13.68 -1.34 5.00
C PHE A 7 14.83 -1.27 4.00
N PRO A 8 16.05 -1.64 4.40
CA PRO A 8 17.13 -1.75 3.45
C PRO A 8 16.90 -2.98 2.55
N ALA A 9 17.25 -2.84 1.28
CA ALA A 9 17.18 -3.91 0.32
C ALA A 9 18.08 -5.09 0.67
N ASP A 10 19.28 -4.80 1.13
CA ASP A 10 20.22 -5.76 1.69
C ASP A 10 20.21 -5.64 3.23
N ALA A 11 19.97 -6.75 3.91
CA ALA A 11 19.96 -6.78 5.38
C ALA A 11 21.29 -6.33 6.02
N SER A 12 22.42 -6.40 5.30
CA SER A 12 23.71 -5.89 5.74
C SER A 12 23.74 -4.36 5.88
N ASP A 13 22.88 -3.66 5.18
CA ASP A 13 22.80 -2.18 5.19
C ASP A 13 21.96 -1.60 6.34
N TYR A 14 21.42 -2.44 7.23
CA TYR A 14 20.66 -1.95 8.39
C TYR A 14 21.40 -0.91 9.23
N ASN A 15 22.69 -1.17 9.53
CA ASN A 15 23.49 -0.21 10.31
C ASN A 15 23.79 1.06 9.52
N ASN A 16 24.02 0.95 8.20
CA ASN A 16 24.22 2.10 7.32
C ASN A 16 22.96 2.97 7.27
N LEU A 17 21.78 2.35 7.17
CA LEU A 17 20.51 3.06 7.20
C LEU A 17 20.28 3.78 8.55
N ARG A 18 20.57 3.10 9.68
CA ARG A 18 20.45 3.72 11.00
C ARG A 18 21.35 4.97 11.12
N ASP A 19 22.58 4.86 10.68
CA ASP A 19 23.55 5.95 10.79
C ASP A 19 23.20 7.10 9.83
N ALA A 20 22.66 6.80 8.65
CA ALA A 20 22.15 7.78 7.69
C ALA A 20 20.93 8.53 8.25
N LEU A 21 19.94 7.82 8.79
CA LEU A 21 18.78 8.44 9.45
C LEU A 21 19.21 9.31 10.63
N GLY A 22 20.19 8.88 11.43
CA GLY A 22 20.76 9.68 12.51
C GLY A 22 21.38 10.99 12.03
N ARG A 23 22.09 10.97 10.90
CA ARG A 23 22.68 12.18 10.28
C ARG A 23 21.60 13.11 9.72
N LEU A 24 20.60 12.56 9.05
CA LEU A 24 19.48 13.36 8.52
C LEU A 24 18.70 14.04 9.64
N LYS A 25 18.45 13.37 10.75
CA LYS A 25 17.75 13.91 11.91
C LYS A 25 18.48 15.13 12.55
N LEU A 26 19.80 15.21 12.45
CA LEU A 26 20.53 16.38 12.93
C LEU A 26 20.17 17.66 12.16
N ASN A 27 19.79 17.53 10.88
CA ASN A 27 19.43 18.64 10.02
C ASN A 27 17.93 18.81 9.86
N ASP A 28 17.15 17.81 10.28
CA ASP A 28 15.70 17.76 10.13
C ASP A 28 15.03 17.30 11.44
N ALA A 29 14.63 18.26 12.24
CA ALA A 29 13.99 18.02 13.54
C ALA A 29 12.60 17.36 13.41
N ALA A 30 11.96 17.46 12.23
CA ALA A 30 10.66 16.88 11.96
C ALA A 30 10.73 15.37 11.67
N LEU A 31 11.90 14.87 11.26
CA LEU A 31 12.09 13.45 11.04
C LEU A 31 12.10 12.67 12.35
N HIS A 32 11.18 11.74 12.50
CA HIS A 32 11.13 10.78 13.60
C HIS A 32 11.37 9.39 13.04
N TYR A 33 12.14 8.56 13.73
CA TYR A 33 12.32 7.17 13.35
C TYR A 33 12.54 6.27 14.56
N GLU A 34 12.03 5.05 14.46
CA GLU A 34 12.14 4.00 15.48
C GLU A 34 12.45 2.68 14.79
N PRO A 35 13.23 1.78 15.45
CA PRO A 35 13.48 0.45 14.92
C PRO A 35 12.17 -0.30 14.71
N GLU A 36 12.07 -1.01 13.59
CA GLU A 36 10.95 -1.88 13.26
C GLU A 36 11.46 -3.21 12.72
N ASN A 37 10.68 -4.26 12.93
CA ASN A 37 10.97 -5.59 12.42
C ASN A 37 9.76 -6.15 11.67
N SER A 38 9.96 -6.47 10.40
CA SER A 38 8.96 -7.15 9.57
C SER A 38 9.37 -8.60 9.34
N GLN A 39 8.42 -9.53 9.44
CA GLN A 39 8.68 -10.93 9.12
C GLN A 39 9.10 -11.15 7.67
N ALA A 40 8.58 -10.33 6.75
CA ALA A 40 8.87 -10.43 5.33
C ALA A 40 10.13 -9.67 4.90
N LEU A 41 10.41 -8.50 5.50
CA LEU A 41 11.46 -7.57 5.07
C LEU A 41 12.65 -7.48 6.05
N GLY A 42 12.54 -8.12 7.21
CA GLY A 42 13.59 -8.09 8.23
C GLY A 42 13.61 -6.80 9.05
N LEU A 43 14.80 -6.35 9.42
CA LEU A 43 15.00 -5.18 10.25
C LEU A 43 14.98 -3.89 9.42
N GLY A 44 14.26 -2.89 9.89
CA GLY A 44 14.13 -1.57 9.28
C GLY A 44 13.80 -0.49 10.30
N PHE A 45 13.26 0.61 9.82
CA PHE A 45 12.88 1.74 10.66
C PHE A 45 11.50 2.27 10.25
N ARG A 46 10.61 2.44 11.22
CA ARG A 46 9.39 3.20 11.05
C ARG A 46 9.73 4.67 11.16
N CYS A 47 9.41 5.43 10.12
CA CYS A 47 9.72 6.84 10.02
C CYS A 47 8.44 7.67 10.01
N GLY A 48 8.45 8.79 10.73
CA GLY A 48 7.37 9.78 10.73
C GLY A 48 7.79 11.02 9.96
N PHE A 49 6.90 11.48 9.08
CA PHE A 49 7.12 12.59 8.17
C PHE A 49 6.04 13.66 8.32
N LEU A 50 6.32 14.89 7.95
CA LEU A 50 5.32 15.98 7.91
C LEU A 50 4.23 15.73 6.84
N GLY A 51 4.60 15.06 5.75
CA GLY A 51 3.73 14.73 4.63
C GLY A 51 4.50 13.95 3.57
N LEU A 52 3.86 13.67 2.43
CA LEU A 52 4.44 12.88 1.33
C LEU A 52 5.71 13.49 0.76
N LEU A 53 5.69 14.80 0.45
CA LEU A 53 6.86 15.48 -0.11
C LEU A 53 8.07 15.36 0.83
N HIS A 54 7.86 15.47 2.14
CA HIS A 54 8.92 15.27 3.12
C HIS A 54 9.46 13.84 3.07
N MET A 55 8.57 12.84 2.97
CA MET A 55 8.94 11.43 2.83
C MET A 55 9.79 11.19 1.58
N GLU A 56 9.36 11.71 0.42
CA GLU A 56 10.07 11.56 -0.86
C GLU A 56 11.46 12.20 -0.79
N ILE A 57 11.57 13.41 -0.22
CA ILE A 57 12.86 14.11 -0.07
C ILE A 57 13.80 13.29 0.82
N ILE A 58 13.34 12.78 1.96
CA ILE A 58 14.16 11.97 2.86
C ILE A 58 14.59 10.67 2.19
N GLN A 59 13.68 9.99 1.50
CA GLN A 59 13.98 8.77 0.77
C GLN A 59 15.03 9.03 -0.32
N GLU A 60 14.82 10.04 -1.16
CA GLU A 60 15.77 10.40 -2.22
C GLU A 60 17.16 10.78 -1.67
N ARG A 61 17.21 11.46 -0.51
CA ARG A 61 18.46 11.76 0.16
C ARG A 61 19.18 10.51 0.68
N LEU A 62 18.45 9.56 1.27
CA LEU A 62 19.00 8.28 1.73
C LEU A 62 19.57 7.48 0.56
N GLU A 63 18.87 7.45 -0.57
CA GLU A 63 19.32 6.76 -1.78
C GLU A 63 20.55 7.44 -2.41
N ARG A 64 20.53 8.77 -2.60
CA ARG A 64 21.58 9.50 -3.31
C ARG A 64 22.81 9.86 -2.47
N GLU A 65 22.60 10.29 -1.21
CA GLU A 65 23.70 10.75 -0.36
C GLU A 65 24.38 9.59 0.39
N HIS A 66 23.65 8.48 0.60
CA HIS A 66 24.12 7.35 1.39
C HIS A 66 24.22 6.03 0.60
N ASP A 67 23.88 6.05 -0.69
CA ASP A 67 23.93 4.89 -1.59
C ASP A 67 23.14 3.67 -1.05
N LEU A 68 21.97 3.95 -0.44
CA LEU A 68 21.11 2.95 0.15
C LEU A 68 19.96 2.60 -0.81
N GLU A 69 19.78 1.32 -1.07
CA GLU A 69 18.59 0.82 -1.75
C GLU A 69 17.52 0.50 -0.73
N LEU A 70 16.36 1.18 -0.82
CA LEU A 70 15.31 1.13 0.20
C LEU A 70 14.01 0.54 -0.32
N ILE A 71 13.30 -0.14 0.58
CA ILE A 71 11.93 -0.63 0.38
C ILE A 71 11.03 0.15 1.33
N PRO A 72 10.30 1.17 0.84
CA PRO A 72 9.27 1.82 1.63
C PRO A 72 8.02 0.94 1.70
N THR A 73 7.35 0.94 2.85
CA THR A 73 5.99 0.41 2.97
C THR A 73 4.96 1.45 2.55
N ALA A 74 3.69 1.03 2.48
CA ALA A 74 2.60 1.97 2.27
C ALA A 74 2.62 3.09 3.33
N PRO A 75 2.55 4.36 2.92
CA PRO A 75 2.34 5.44 3.88
C PRO A 75 1.04 5.20 4.66
N SER A 76 1.08 5.40 5.95
CA SER A 76 -0.07 5.24 6.83
C SER A 76 -0.23 6.43 7.77
N VAL A 77 -1.42 6.55 8.33
CA VAL A 77 -1.75 7.53 9.36
C VAL A 77 -1.87 6.82 10.70
N VAL A 78 -1.91 7.57 11.80
CA VAL A 78 -2.19 7.00 13.12
C VAL A 78 -3.68 6.86 13.29
N TYR A 79 -4.14 5.65 13.60
CA TYR A 79 -5.54 5.38 13.93
C TYR A 79 -5.70 5.29 15.44
N HIS A 80 -6.83 5.78 15.96
CA HIS A 80 -7.22 5.56 17.35
C HIS A 80 -8.19 4.38 17.41
N ILE A 81 -7.83 3.35 18.15
CA ILE A 81 -8.66 2.18 18.35
C ILE A 81 -9.17 2.18 19.80
N THR A 82 -10.47 2.05 19.96
CA THR A 82 -11.10 1.76 21.25
C THR A 82 -11.45 0.28 21.26
N LYS A 83 -10.92 -0.47 22.24
CA LYS A 83 -11.24 -1.86 22.45
C LYS A 83 -12.55 -2.03 23.22
N SER A 84 -13.14 -3.23 23.15
CA SER A 84 -14.38 -3.59 23.86
C SER A 84 -14.27 -3.50 25.39
N ASP A 85 -13.05 -3.54 25.95
CA ASP A 85 -12.78 -3.32 27.38
C ASP A 85 -12.61 -1.83 27.75
N GLY A 86 -12.72 -0.93 26.76
CA GLY A 86 -12.58 0.52 26.93
C GLY A 86 -11.13 1.02 26.83
N GLU A 87 -10.14 0.14 26.62
CA GLU A 87 -8.76 0.54 26.38
C GLU A 87 -8.64 1.31 25.04
N LYS A 88 -7.92 2.43 25.06
CA LYS A 88 -7.63 3.21 23.86
C LYS A 88 -6.17 3.03 23.47
N ILE A 89 -5.94 2.67 22.23
CA ILE A 89 -4.61 2.47 21.68
C ILE A 89 -4.42 3.28 20.39
N ASP A 90 -3.20 3.77 20.19
CA ASP A 90 -2.78 4.39 18.94
C ASP A 90 -2.18 3.32 18.05
N LEU A 91 -2.80 3.10 16.89
CA LEU A 91 -2.33 2.14 15.92
C LEU A 91 -1.52 2.85 14.84
N TYR A 92 -0.25 2.53 14.77
CA TYR A 92 0.69 3.08 13.80
C TYR A 92 0.93 2.12 12.62
N ASN A 93 0.92 0.82 12.89
CA ASN A 93 1.15 -0.20 11.87
C ASN A 93 -0.11 -1.09 11.75
N PRO A 94 -0.68 -1.25 10.54
CA PRO A 94 -1.83 -2.12 10.34
C PRO A 94 -1.63 -3.57 10.81
N VAL A 95 -0.38 -4.07 10.85
CA VAL A 95 -0.07 -5.43 11.33
C VAL A 95 -0.42 -5.61 12.79
N ASP A 96 -0.22 -4.57 13.61
CA ASP A 96 -0.45 -4.58 15.06
C ASP A 96 -1.93 -4.40 15.44
N MET A 97 -2.84 -4.38 14.45
CA MET A 97 -4.27 -4.24 14.72
C MET A 97 -4.78 -5.42 15.57
N PRO A 98 -5.48 -5.12 16.70
CA PRO A 98 -6.10 -6.15 17.52
C PRO A 98 -7.10 -7.00 16.74
N ASP A 99 -7.49 -8.15 17.32
CA ASP A 99 -8.53 -8.99 16.73
C ASP A 99 -9.82 -8.17 16.54
N VAL A 100 -10.49 -8.38 15.41
CA VAL A 100 -11.74 -7.67 15.06
C VAL A 100 -12.79 -7.79 16.16
N MET A 101 -12.79 -8.89 16.92
CA MET A 101 -13.72 -9.10 18.04
C MET A 101 -13.41 -8.23 19.27
N GLU A 102 -12.19 -7.75 19.40
CA GLU A 102 -11.76 -6.90 20.50
C GLU A 102 -11.91 -5.40 20.18
N VAL A 103 -12.19 -5.06 18.93
CA VAL A 103 -12.31 -3.67 18.47
C VAL A 103 -13.77 -3.23 18.53
N GLU A 104 -14.03 -2.19 19.32
CA GLU A 104 -15.33 -1.53 19.38
C GLU A 104 -15.41 -0.39 18.36
N LYS A 105 -14.35 0.43 18.25
CA LYS A 105 -14.35 1.66 17.47
C LYS A 105 -12.98 1.91 16.84
N ILE A 106 -12.98 2.36 15.60
CA ILE A 106 -11.78 2.83 14.89
C ILE A 106 -12.01 4.28 14.44
N GLU A 107 -11.09 5.16 14.80
CA GLU A 107 -11.11 6.57 14.40
C GLU A 107 -9.89 6.85 13.53
N GLU A 108 -10.11 7.56 12.43
CA GLU A 108 -9.05 8.02 11.53
C GLU A 108 -8.90 9.54 11.59
N PRO A 109 -7.69 10.08 11.36
CA PRO A 109 -7.48 11.52 11.30
C PRO A 109 -8.17 12.08 10.06
N VAL A 110 -8.84 13.20 10.24
CA VAL A 110 -9.50 13.95 9.18
C VAL A 110 -8.87 15.32 9.01
N ILE A 111 -8.96 15.83 7.80
CA ILE A 111 -8.47 17.15 7.42
C ILE A 111 -9.61 18.01 6.89
N LYS A 112 -9.49 19.29 7.12
CA LYS A 112 -10.26 20.32 6.40
C LYS A 112 -9.40 20.82 5.26
N ALA A 113 -9.77 20.43 4.05
CA ALA A 113 -9.05 20.77 2.83
C ALA A 113 -9.68 21.95 2.13
N THR A 114 -8.85 22.90 1.71
CA THR A 114 -9.24 24.05 0.89
C THR A 114 -8.64 23.89 -0.50
N ILE A 115 -9.49 23.77 -1.51
CA ILE A 115 -9.10 23.58 -2.92
C ILE A 115 -9.58 24.79 -3.72
N MET A 116 -8.64 25.44 -4.41
CA MET A 116 -8.99 26.52 -5.35
C MET A 116 -8.71 26.05 -6.77
N VAL A 117 -9.70 26.17 -7.65
CA VAL A 117 -9.63 25.65 -9.00
C VAL A 117 -10.45 26.52 -9.96
N PRO A 118 -10.03 26.70 -11.24
CA PRO A 118 -10.88 27.30 -12.27
C PRO A 118 -12.16 26.48 -12.48
N ASP A 119 -13.27 27.17 -12.80
CA ASP A 119 -14.58 26.55 -12.91
C ASP A 119 -14.65 25.39 -13.92
N ASP A 120 -13.87 25.46 -15.00
CA ASP A 120 -13.78 24.40 -16.02
C ASP A 120 -13.41 23.00 -15.45
N TYR A 121 -12.70 22.96 -14.33
CA TYR A 121 -12.23 21.70 -13.69
C TYR A 121 -13.02 21.33 -12.44
N LEU A 122 -13.97 22.16 -12.02
CA LEU A 122 -14.72 22.01 -10.78
C LEU A 122 -15.37 20.63 -10.65
N GLY A 123 -16.07 20.18 -11.71
CA GLY A 123 -16.77 18.90 -11.70
C GLY A 123 -15.84 17.70 -11.45
N GLY A 124 -14.66 17.70 -12.07
CA GLY A 124 -13.67 16.63 -11.87
C GLY A 124 -13.08 16.61 -10.45
N ILE A 125 -12.91 17.78 -9.84
CA ILE A 125 -12.41 17.89 -8.47
C ILE A 125 -13.47 17.45 -7.46
N ILE A 126 -14.74 17.81 -7.66
CA ILE A 126 -15.84 17.32 -6.83
C ILE A 126 -15.91 15.79 -6.87
N GLN A 127 -15.84 15.21 -8.07
CA GLN A 127 -15.84 13.76 -8.23
C GLN A 127 -14.64 13.12 -7.50
N LEU A 128 -13.43 13.67 -7.65
CA LEU A 128 -12.25 13.19 -6.95
C LEU A 128 -12.45 13.18 -5.44
N CYS A 129 -12.97 14.27 -4.86
CA CYS A 129 -13.23 14.37 -3.43
C CYS A 129 -14.27 13.34 -2.95
N GLN A 130 -15.33 13.13 -3.74
CA GLN A 130 -16.36 12.12 -3.43
C GLN A 130 -15.81 10.70 -3.48
N GLU A 131 -14.99 10.36 -4.49
CA GLU A 131 -14.31 9.07 -4.57
C GLU A 131 -13.38 8.81 -3.37
N ARG A 132 -12.91 9.87 -2.72
CA ARG A 132 -12.06 9.85 -1.52
C ARG A 132 -12.82 10.05 -0.21
N ARG A 133 -14.10 9.72 -0.17
CA ARG A 133 -14.97 9.83 1.01
C ARG A 133 -15.07 11.25 1.56
N GLY A 134 -14.87 12.25 0.70
CA GLY A 134 -14.93 13.66 1.09
C GLY A 134 -16.36 14.13 1.31
N GLU A 135 -16.54 14.88 2.41
CA GLU A 135 -17.76 15.62 2.70
C GLU A 135 -17.55 17.09 2.35
N GLN A 136 -18.39 17.61 1.44
CA GLN A 136 -18.33 19.00 1.03
C GLN A 136 -18.89 19.89 2.14
N LEU A 137 -18.06 20.78 2.68
CA LEU A 137 -18.46 21.72 3.72
C LEU A 137 -18.94 23.05 3.13
N ASP A 138 -18.25 23.54 2.09
CA ASP A 138 -18.56 24.80 1.46
C ASP A 138 -18.09 24.85 -0.01
N LEU A 139 -18.74 25.71 -0.80
CA LEU A 139 -18.37 26.07 -2.17
C LEU A 139 -18.63 27.55 -2.38
N THR A 140 -17.58 28.31 -2.53
CA THR A 140 -17.65 29.76 -2.81
C THR A 140 -16.83 30.10 -4.05
N TYR A 141 -17.03 31.30 -4.56
CA TYR A 141 -16.30 31.79 -5.73
C TYR A 141 -15.46 33.01 -5.36
N ALA A 142 -14.20 32.99 -5.75
CA ALA A 142 -13.25 34.07 -5.62
C ALA A 142 -12.84 34.54 -7.04
N GLY A 143 -13.58 35.46 -7.61
CA GLY A 143 -13.45 35.89 -9.00
C GLY A 143 -13.89 34.78 -9.97
N ASP A 144 -12.97 34.30 -10.81
CA ASP A 144 -13.14 33.24 -11.81
C ASP A 144 -12.74 31.85 -11.28
N ARG A 145 -12.42 31.72 -9.99
CA ARG A 145 -12.06 30.49 -9.36
C ARG A 145 -13.07 30.03 -8.33
N ALA A 146 -13.37 28.74 -8.35
CA ALA A 146 -14.13 28.09 -7.30
C ALA A 146 -13.19 27.75 -6.13
N MET A 147 -13.64 28.04 -4.93
CA MET A 147 -13.01 27.62 -3.68
C MET A 147 -13.91 26.59 -3.01
N LEU A 148 -13.41 25.37 -2.91
CA LEU A 148 -14.09 24.24 -2.28
C LEU A 148 -13.47 23.99 -0.91
N ILE A 149 -14.32 23.76 0.08
CA ILE A 149 -13.89 23.29 1.41
C ILE A 149 -14.48 21.92 1.62
N TYR A 150 -13.59 20.95 1.84
CA TYR A 150 -13.93 19.53 2.07
C TYR A 150 -13.37 19.04 3.40
N LYS A 151 -14.13 18.19 4.06
CA LYS A 151 -13.61 17.31 5.11
C LYS A 151 -13.23 16.00 4.45
N LEU A 152 -11.97 15.60 4.58
CA LEU A 152 -11.41 14.41 3.94
C LEU A 152 -10.66 13.57 4.97
N PRO A 153 -10.75 12.23 4.92
CA PRO A 153 -9.85 11.38 5.66
C PRO A 153 -8.40 11.56 5.19
N LEU A 154 -7.49 11.81 6.12
CA LEU A 154 -6.08 12.04 5.77
C LEU A 154 -5.47 10.86 4.99
N ASN A 155 -5.84 9.63 5.34
CA ASN A 155 -5.35 8.44 4.66
C ASN A 155 -5.72 8.39 3.16
N GLU A 156 -6.85 8.98 2.76
CA GLU A 156 -7.26 9.03 1.35
C GLU A 156 -6.49 10.09 0.54
N VAL A 157 -5.84 11.02 1.23
CA VAL A 157 -5.07 12.12 0.61
C VAL A 157 -3.60 11.76 0.46
N VAL A 158 -3.08 10.93 1.37
CA VAL A 158 -1.65 10.60 1.48
C VAL A 158 -1.09 9.86 0.26
N PHE A 159 -1.90 9.15 -0.54
CA PHE A 159 -1.39 8.36 -1.66
C PHE A 159 -1.24 9.18 -2.95
N ASP A 160 -2.27 9.28 -3.72
CA ASP A 160 -2.24 9.81 -5.09
C ASP A 160 -3.19 11.01 -5.30
N PHE A 161 -3.79 11.51 -4.23
CA PHE A 161 -4.79 12.58 -4.32
C PHE A 161 -4.22 13.85 -4.96
N TYR A 162 -3.02 14.26 -4.54
CA TYR A 162 -2.39 15.47 -5.05
C TYR A 162 -2.04 15.34 -6.54
N ASP A 163 -1.52 14.21 -6.96
CA ASP A 163 -1.18 13.96 -8.36
C ASP A 163 -2.43 13.93 -9.25
N ARG A 164 -3.49 13.27 -8.77
CA ARG A 164 -4.79 13.28 -9.45
C ARG A 164 -5.40 14.67 -9.50
N LEU A 165 -5.31 15.44 -8.42
CA LEU A 165 -5.76 16.82 -8.36
C LEU A 165 -5.07 17.67 -9.43
N LYS A 166 -3.72 17.55 -9.51
CA LYS A 166 -2.91 18.26 -10.51
C LYS A 166 -3.22 17.78 -11.92
N SER A 167 -3.37 16.49 -12.15
CA SER A 167 -3.70 15.94 -13.46
C SER A 167 -5.06 16.43 -13.95
N ILE A 168 -6.11 16.34 -13.14
CA ILE A 168 -7.47 16.78 -13.49
C ILE A 168 -7.50 18.28 -13.80
N SER A 169 -6.81 19.08 -12.99
CA SER A 169 -6.81 20.54 -13.12
C SER A 169 -5.71 21.06 -14.06
N ARG A 170 -4.94 20.21 -14.72
CA ARG A 170 -3.77 20.57 -15.53
C ARG A 170 -2.78 21.46 -14.77
N GLY A 171 -2.63 21.25 -13.47
CA GLY A 171 -1.76 22.01 -12.59
C GLY A 171 -2.34 23.33 -12.06
N TYR A 172 -3.57 23.69 -12.42
CA TYR A 172 -4.18 24.95 -12.00
C TYR A 172 -4.80 24.91 -10.60
N ALA A 173 -5.09 23.74 -10.04
CA ALA A 173 -5.61 23.64 -8.68
C ALA A 173 -4.51 23.90 -7.64
N SER A 174 -4.88 24.67 -6.60
CA SER A 174 -4.13 24.74 -5.36
C SER A 174 -4.83 23.92 -4.29
N PHE A 175 -4.04 23.36 -3.39
CA PHE A 175 -4.52 22.51 -2.31
C PHE A 175 -3.78 22.88 -1.03
N ASP A 176 -4.54 23.17 0.01
CA ASP A 176 -4.06 23.40 1.36
C ASP A 176 -4.96 22.65 2.33
N TYR A 177 -4.44 22.25 3.48
CA TYR A 177 -5.24 21.54 4.47
C TYR A 177 -4.76 21.79 5.91
N GLU A 178 -5.67 21.67 6.83
CA GLU A 178 -5.42 21.67 8.28
C GLU A 178 -6.01 20.39 8.90
N LEU A 179 -5.39 19.90 9.98
CA LEU A 179 -5.92 18.76 10.73
C LEU A 179 -7.20 19.18 11.45
N ASP A 180 -8.27 18.41 11.28
CA ASP A 180 -9.60 18.64 11.85
C ASP A 180 -10.03 17.53 12.83
N GLY A 181 -9.06 16.96 13.54
CA GLY A 181 -9.29 15.93 14.56
C GLY A 181 -9.42 14.53 13.99
N TYR A 182 -10.24 13.72 14.63
CA TYR A 182 -10.48 12.30 14.29
C TYR A 182 -11.96 12.05 14.06
N SER A 183 -12.27 11.16 13.17
CA SER A 183 -13.64 10.71 12.88
C SER A 183 -13.71 9.19 12.88
N GLU A 184 -14.77 8.67 13.51
CA GLU A 184 -15.09 7.25 13.44
C GLU A 184 -15.59 6.89 12.05
N ASP A 185 -15.12 5.76 11.51
CA ASP A 185 -15.63 5.22 10.26
C ASP A 185 -15.54 3.68 10.23
N ASN A 186 -16.20 3.07 9.25
CA ASN A 186 -16.25 1.61 9.10
C ASN A 186 -14.97 1.09 8.44
N LEU A 187 -13.89 1.11 9.21
CA LEU A 187 -12.56 0.73 8.77
C LEU A 187 -12.26 -0.74 9.08
N VAL A 188 -11.53 -1.38 8.19
CA VAL A 188 -11.11 -2.78 8.33
C VAL A 188 -9.66 -2.96 7.91
N LYS A 189 -8.97 -3.89 8.57
CA LYS A 189 -7.66 -4.35 8.13
C LYS A 189 -7.84 -5.27 6.92
N MET A 190 -7.12 -4.96 5.85
CA MET A 190 -6.99 -5.78 4.66
C MET A 190 -5.58 -6.35 4.60
N ASP A 191 -5.48 -7.68 4.62
CA ASP A 191 -4.22 -8.40 4.46
C ASP A 191 -4.05 -8.86 3.01
N ILE A 192 -2.84 -8.74 2.49
CA ILE A 192 -2.47 -9.33 1.21
C ILE A 192 -1.71 -10.63 1.47
N LYS A 193 -2.15 -11.70 0.80
CA LYS A 193 -1.52 -13.03 0.89
C LYS A 193 -0.97 -13.43 -0.47
N VAL A 194 0.26 -13.89 -0.48
CA VAL A 194 0.92 -14.45 -1.66
C VAL A 194 1.26 -15.91 -1.36
N ASN A 195 0.70 -16.83 -2.14
CA ASN A 195 0.81 -18.27 -1.92
C ASN A 195 0.36 -18.73 -0.52
N ASP A 196 -0.73 -18.13 -0.03
CA ASP A 196 -1.35 -18.34 1.28
C ASP A 196 -0.56 -17.76 2.48
N GLU A 197 0.60 -17.13 2.26
CA GLU A 197 1.39 -16.43 3.28
C GLU A 197 1.05 -14.92 3.28
N ALA A 198 0.83 -14.35 4.46
CA ALA A 198 0.57 -12.92 4.60
C ALA A 198 1.84 -12.11 4.32
N VAL A 199 1.67 -10.97 3.65
CA VAL A 199 2.75 -10.02 3.34
C VAL A 199 2.52 -8.75 4.14
N ASP A 200 3.18 -8.67 5.30
CA ASP A 200 2.98 -7.61 6.29
C ASP A 200 3.16 -6.21 5.71
N ALA A 201 4.13 -6.02 4.82
CA ALA A 201 4.40 -4.74 4.18
C ALA A 201 3.27 -4.22 3.29
N LEU A 202 2.34 -5.09 2.88
CA LEU A 202 1.17 -4.76 2.06
C LEU A 202 -0.14 -4.76 2.88
N ALA A 203 -0.07 -4.98 4.19
CA ALA A 203 -1.23 -4.84 5.07
C ALA A 203 -1.65 -3.37 5.15
N MET A 204 -2.94 -3.09 5.05
CA MET A 204 -3.47 -1.73 5.10
C MET A 204 -4.83 -1.65 5.78
N ILE A 205 -5.15 -0.48 6.31
CA ILE A 205 -6.48 -0.17 6.81
C ILE A 205 -7.24 0.56 5.71
N VAL A 206 -8.42 0.05 5.39
CA VAL A 206 -9.27 0.57 4.31
C VAL A 206 -10.72 0.67 4.78
N HIS A 207 -11.49 1.55 4.15
CA HIS A 207 -12.94 1.58 4.36
C HIS A 207 -13.57 0.29 3.81
N ARG A 208 -14.49 -0.31 4.58
CA ARG A 208 -15.10 -1.61 4.25
C ARG A 208 -15.72 -1.65 2.86
N ASP A 209 -16.43 -0.58 2.46
CA ASP A 209 -17.13 -0.53 1.17
C ASP A 209 -16.16 -0.45 -0.02
N HIS A 210 -14.96 0.08 0.18
CA HIS A 210 -13.93 0.20 -0.85
C HIS A 210 -12.93 -0.96 -0.84
N ALA A 211 -12.98 -1.81 0.18
CA ALA A 211 -11.98 -2.86 0.42
C ALA A 211 -11.91 -3.88 -0.73
N GLU A 212 -13.05 -4.30 -1.30
CA GLU A 212 -13.07 -5.25 -2.42
C GLU A 212 -12.44 -4.64 -3.68
N THR A 213 -12.80 -3.41 -4.00
CA THR A 213 -12.27 -2.71 -5.19
C THR A 213 -10.77 -2.49 -5.06
N ARG A 214 -10.30 -1.97 -3.92
CA ARG A 214 -8.87 -1.79 -3.63
C ARG A 214 -8.11 -3.10 -3.62
N GLY A 215 -8.67 -4.12 -2.97
CA GLY A 215 -8.07 -5.46 -2.92
C GLY A 215 -7.92 -6.08 -4.30
N ARG A 216 -8.91 -5.92 -5.18
CA ARG A 216 -8.85 -6.39 -6.57
C ARG A 216 -7.77 -5.66 -7.36
N GLN A 217 -7.75 -4.34 -7.33
CA GLN A 217 -6.75 -3.53 -8.02
C GLN A 217 -5.32 -3.89 -7.58
N LEU A 218 -5.11 -4.04 -6.27
CA LEU A 218 -3.81 -4.41 -5.72
C LEU A 218 -3.39 -5.82 -6.13
N CYS A 219 -4.31 -6.79 -6.12
CA CYS A 219 -4.03 -8.15 -6.59
C CYS A 219 -3.71 -8.20 -8.09
N GLU A 220 -4.39 -7.41 -8.92
CA GLU A 220 -4.13 -7.30 -10.36
C GLU A 220 -2.73 -6.70 -10.61
N ARG A 221 -2.38 -5.62 -9.94
CA ARG A 221 -1.04 -5.02 -10.05
C ARG A 221 0.08 -5.97 -9.60
N LEU A 222 -0.08 -6.58 -8.46
CA LEU A 222 0.90 -7.57 -7.96
C LEU A 222 1.07 -8.74 -8.94
N LYS A 223 0.01 -9.15 -9.62
CA LYS A 223 0.09 -10.19 -10.66
C LYS A 223 0.98 -9.78 -11.84
N ASP A 224 0.97 -8.51 -12.21
CA ASP A 224 1.79 -8.00 -13.30
C ASP A 224 3.26 -7.78 -12.88
N LEU A 225 3.48 -7.41 -11.63
CA LEU A 225 4.79 -7.10 -11.06
C LEU A 225 5.56 -8.35 -10.59
N ILE A 226 4.86 -9.35 -10.06
CA ILE A 226 5.51 -10.59 -9.58
C ILE A 226 5.87 -11.49 -10.75
N PRO A 227 7.14 -11.90 -10.91
CA PRO A 227 7.55 -12.76 -12.00
C PRO A 227 6.92 -14.16 -11.86
N ARG A 228 6.53 -14.74 -13.01
CA ARG A 228 5.96 -16.09 -13.06
C ARG A 228 6.94 -17.11 -12.50
N GLN A 229 6.45 -17.97 -11.61
CA GLN A 229 7.20 -19.05 -10.98
C GLN A 229 6.96 -20.40 -11.71
N MET A 230 7.75 -21.41 -11.38
CA MET A 230 7.57 -22.78 -11.89
C MET A 230 6.26 -23.44 -11.40
N PHE A 231 5.60 -22.85 -10.42
CA PHE A 231 4.31 -23.26 -9.85
C PHE A 231 3.29 -22.12 -9.90
N LYS A 232 2.04 -22.44 -9.67
CA LYS A 232 0.94 -21.49 -9.65
C LYS A 232 0.98 -20.70 -8.32
N VAL A 233 1.01 -19.37 -8.39
CA VAL A 233 0.98 -18.47 -7.23
C VAL A 233 -0.40 -17.83 -7.12
N ALA A 234 -1.02 -17.93 -5.95
CA ALA A 234 -2.25 -17.24 -5.62
C ALA A 234 -1.90 -15.90 -4.94
N ILE A 235 -2.49 -14.81 -5.40
CA ILE A 235 -2.44 -13.50 -4.78
C ILE A 235 -3.85 -13.20 -4.30
N GLN A 236 -4.02 -12.89 -3.03
CA GLN A 236 -5.32 -12.76 -2.39
C GLN A 236 -5.35 -11.54 -1.47
N ALA A 237 -6.46 -10.82 -1.49
CA ALA A 237 -6.79 -9.84 -0.48
C ALA A 237 -7.82 -10.44 0.47
N ALA A 238 -7.63 -10.27 1.78
CA ALA A 238 -8.47 -10.87 2.80
C ALA A 238 -8.78 -9.87 3.93
N ILE A 239 -9.97 -9.98 4.51
CA ILE A 239 -10.39 -9.26 5.72
C ILE A 239 -10.80 -10.30 6.76
N GLY A 240 -10.14 -10.28 7.93
CA GLY A 240 -10.44 -11.23 9.01
C GLY A 240 -10.42 -12.69 8.55
N GLY A 241 -9.49 -13.06 7.66
CA GLY A 241 -9.38 -14.41 7.09
C GLY A 241 -10.29 -14.69 5.88
N ARG A 242 -11.33 -13.88 5.62
CA ARG A 242 -12.21 -14.03 4.45
C ARG A 242 -11.56 -13.39 3.22
N ILE A 243 -11.35 -14.17 2.17
CA ILE A 243 -10.84 -13.69 0.88
C ILE A 243 -11.91 -12.84 0.19
N ILE A 244 -11.56 -11.59 -0.14
CA ILE A 244 -12.43 -10.62 -0.83
C ILE A 244 -12.04 -10.42 -2.30
N ALA A 245 -10.76 -10.63 -2.65
CA ALA A 245 -10.28 -10.57 -4.02
C ALA A 245 -9.19 -11.62 -4.22
N ARG A 246 -9.07 -12.12 -5.45
CA ARG A 246 -8.07 -13.13 -5.79
C ARG A 246 -7.65 -13.03 -7.24
N GLU A 247 -6.32 -13.01 -7.43
CA GLU A 247 -5.67 -13.19 -8.71
C GLU A 247 -4.75 -14.41 -8.69
N THR A 248 -4.36 -14.88 -9.87
CA THR A 248 -3.53 -16.06 -9.98
C THR A 248 -2.51 -15.93 -11.07
N LEU A 249 -1.24 -16.05 -10.70
CA LEU A 249 -0.13 -16.22 -11.63
C LEU A 249 -0.07 -17.68 -12.12
N SER A 250 -0.15 -17.87 -13.43
CA SER A 250 -0.01 -19.19 -14.01
C SER A 250 1.46 -19.65 -13.95
N ALA A 251 1.68 -20.93 -13.63
CA ALA A 251 3.01 -21.51 -13.65
C ALA A 251 3.68 -21.43 -15.02
N MET A 252 4.98 -21.18 -15.06
CA MET A 252 5.76 -21.35 -16.29
C MET A 252 5.61 -22.79 -16.80
N ARG A 253 5.33 -22.95 -18.09
CA ARG A 253 5.24 -24.24 -18.75
C ARG A 253 6.56 -24.57 -19.44
N LYS A 254 7.22 -25.63 -19.00
CA LYS A 254 8.26 -26.27 -19.79
C LYS A 254 7.57 -27.26 -20.72
N ASP A 255 7.82 -27.17 -22.00
CA ASP A 255 7.28 -28.16 -22.96
C ASP A 255 8.04 -29.49 -22.79
N VAL A 256 7.44 -30.36 -21.95
CA VAL A 256 8.01 -31.70 -21.69
C VAL A 256 7.61 -32.73 -22.76
N THR A 257 6.74 -32.34 -23.72
CA THR A 257 6.22 -33.20 -24.75
C THR A 257 6.83 -32.96 -26.12
N SER A 258 7.62 -31.90 -26.31
CA SER A 258 8.24 -31.52 -27.59
C SER A 258 9.11 -32.62 -28.21
N LYS A 259 9.73 -33.46 -27.35
CA LYS A 259 10.55 -34.59 -27.82
C LYS A 259 9.79 -35.92 -27.98
N CYS A 260 8.46 -35.90 -27.80
CA CYS A 260 7.63 -37.09 -28.01
C CYS A 260 7.12 -37.11 -29.44
N TYR A 261 7.91 -37.72 -30.35
CA TYR A 261 7.52 -37.98 -31.73
C TYR A 261 6.52 -39.14 -31.79
N GLY A 262 5.47 -39.02 -32.64
CA GLY A 262 4.47 -40.05 -32.88
C GLY A 262 3.35 -40.10 -31.84
N GLY A 263 2.32 -40.86 -32.10
CA GLY A 263 1.05 -40.91 -31.41
C GLY A 263 1.02 -41.55 -30.01
N ASP A 264 2.15 -41.66 -29.28
CA ASP A 264 2.16 -42.22 -27.93
C ASP A 264 1.52 -41.29 -26.88
N VAL A 265 0.20 -41.36 -26.87
CA VAL A 265 -0.67 -40.60 -25.93
C VAL A 265 -0.38 -40.99 -24.49
N SER A 266 -0.05 -42.26 -24.24
CA SER A 266 0.22 -42.76 -22.87
C SER A 266 1.48 -42.15 -22.28
N ARG A 267 2.55 -42.03 -23.08
CA ARG A 267 3.81 -41.40 -22.64
C ARG A 267 3.64 -39.90 -22.44
N LYS A 268 2.94 -39.20 -23.33
CA LYS A 268 2.61 -37.77 -23.17
C LYS A 268 1.86 -37.52 -21.86
N ARG A 269 0.84 -38.35 -21.57
CA ARG A 269 0.03 -38.24 -20.36
C ARG A 269 0.87 -38.46 -19.10
N LYS A 270 1.72 -39.49 -19.05
CA LYS A 270 2.63 -39.74 -17.91
C LYS A 270 3.60 -38.59 -17.67
N LEU A 271 4.16 -38.00 -18.73
CA LEU A 271 5.05 -36.82 -18.60
C LEU A 271 4.34 -35.61 -18.05
N LEU A 272 3.13 -35.34 -18.50
CA LEU A 272 2.29 -34.24 -17.98
C LEU A 272 1.89 -34.47 -16.54
N GLU A 273 1.53 -35.69 -16.14
CA GLU A 273 1.22 -36.04 -14.76
C GLU A 273 2.44 -35.90 -13.83
N LYS A 274 3.63 -36.35 -14.30
CA LYS A 274 4.90 -36.14 -13.57
C LYS A 274 5.22 -34.65 -13.39
N GLN A 275 5.02 -33.84 -14.42
CA GLN A 275 5.18 -32.39 -14.34
C GLN A 275 4.19 -31.77 -13.33
N LYS A 276 2.91 -32.19 -13.35
CA LYS A 276 1.89 -31.74 -12.40
C LYS A 276 2.25 -32.06 -10.96
N LYS A 277 2.70 -33.30 -10.69
CA LYS A 277 3.18 -33.72 -9.35
C LYS A 277 4.41 -32.93 -8.89
N GLY A 278 5.38 -32.70 -9.80
CA GLY A 278 6.57 -31.89 -9.50
C GLY A 278 6.21 -30.44 -9.17
N LYS A 279 5.29 -29.82 -9.91
CA LYS A 279 4.81 -28.46 -9.61
C LYS A 279 4.07 -28.36 -8.27
N LYS A 280 3.28 -29.39 -7.91
CA LYS A 280 2.62 -29.44 -6.60
C LYS A 280 3.66 -29.46 -5.45
N LYS A 281 4.70 -30.31 -5.59
CA LYS A 281 5.79 -30.39 -4.63
C LYS A 281 6.58 -29.07 -4.51
N MET A 282 6.86 -28.41 -5.65
CA MET A 282 7.54 -27.11 -5.65
C MET A 282 6.72 -26.02 -4.97
N ARG A 283 5.38 -26.06 -5.06
CA ARG A 283 4.49 -25.14 -4.36
C ARG A 283 4.55 -25.31 -2.83
N GLU A 284 4.69 -26.55 -2.35
CA GLU A 284 4.75 -26.87 -0.90
C GLU A 284 6.05 -26.39 -0.23
N TYR A 285 7.14 -26.22 -1.01
CA TYR A 285 8.47 -25.85 -0.49
C TYR A 285 9.02 -24.54 -1.06
N GLY A 286 8.32 -23.91 -2.01
CA GLY A 286 8.82 -22.74 -2.71
C GLY A 286 8.32 -21.44 -2.08
N ASN A 287 9.23 -20.67 -1.49
CA ASN A 287 8.95 -19.27 -1.17
C ASN A 287 8.83 -18.47 -2.45
N VAL A 288 7.82 -17.59 -2.51
CA VAL A 288 7.65 -16.65 -3.63
C VAL A 288 8.49 -15.43 -3.32
N SER A 289 9.56 -15.23 -4.10
CA SER A 289 10.32 -13.99 -4.04
C SER A 289 9.49 -12.88 -4.70
N ILE A 290 9.10 -11.91 -3.91
CA ILE A 290 8.44 -10.68 -4.39
C ILE A 290 9.55 -9.67 -4.65
N PRO A 291 9.71 -9.16 -5.89
CA PRO A 291 10.70 -8.12 -6.17
C PRO A 291 10.42 -6.87 -5.32
N GLN A 292 11.46 -6.19 -4.89
CA GLN A 292 11.34 -4.99 -4.08
C GLN A 292 10.55 -3.88 -4.77
N SER A 293 10.80 -3.68 -6.07
CA SER A 293 10.04 -2.74 -6.89
C SER A 293 8.54 -3.04 -6.87
N ALA A 294 8.14 -4.31 -6.74
CA ALA A 294 6.72 -4.69 -6.70
C ALA A 294 5.99 -4.13 -5.46
N PHE A 295 6.68 -3.90 -4.34
CA PHE A 295 6.07 -3.27 -3.17
C PHE A 295 5.75 -1.80 -3.44
N ILE A 296 6.70 -1.06 -4.02
CA ILE A 296 6.54 0.36 -4.34
C ILE A 296 5.50 0.54 -5.44
N ASP A 297 5.65 -0.21 -6.54
CA ASP A 297 4.81 -0.07 -7.73
C ASP A 297 3.37 -0.56 -7.48
N ALA A 298 3.19 -1.55 -6.60
CA ALA A 298 1.85 -2.02 -6.23
C ALA A 298 1.05 -0.94 -5.47
N LEU A 299 1.74 -0.09 -4.69
CA LEU A 299 1.12 0.94 -3.86
C LEU A 299 0.83 2.23 -4.62
N LYS A 300 1.50 2.49 -5.74
CA LYS A 300 1.21 3.63 -6.63
C LYS A 300 -0.09 3.41 -7.42
N MET A 301 -1.24 3.47 -6.76
CA MET A 301 -2.56 3.17 -7.36
C MET A 301 -3.11 4.28 -8.28
N GLY A 302 -2.30 5.08 -8.94
CA GLY A 302 -2.73 6.25 -9.71
C GLY A 302 -2.28 6.33 -11.18
N GLU A 303 -1.35 5.48 -11.61
CA GLU A 303 -0.82 5.53 -12.98
C GLU A 303 -1.48 4.46 -13.87
N ASN A 304 -2.61 4.81 -14.48
CA ASN A 304 -3.11 4.27 -15.75
C ASN A 304 -3.86 5.38 -16.49
#